data_7939eea3dd68b9e133d0bc5572a1f6db
#
_entry.id   7939eea3dd68b9e133d0bc5572a1f6db
#
_cell.length_a   1.000
_cell.length_b   1.000
_cell.length_c   1.000
_cell.angle_alpha   90.00
_cell.angle_beta   90.00
_cell.angle_gamma   90.00
#
_symmetry.space_group_name_H-M   'P 1'
#
loop_
_entity.id
_entity.type
_entity.pdbx_description
1 polymer ?
#
loop_
_entity_poly.entity_id
_entity_poly.type
_entity_poly.pdbx_seq_one_letter_code
_entity_poly.pdbx_strand_id
1 'polypeptide(L)'
;MTIDEKIEHLQASAMEQARAESQDLLDAHRASLEKLFNTHKEELARLNDNRIKAETIKARQELNQSAAKAQLKMKRKSSRLQQDLKNRLFKEVQDLLSDYMQTEAYDDYLIRCIQEARRFADGQPLTIYINPSDEHKKSDLQDATGVLLTVSAEDFMGGIRAVIREHNILIDHSFKTALAEEYDKFMFQGGEFLA
;
A
#
# COMPACT_ATOMS: atom_id res chain seq x y z
N MET A 1 60.09 -73.67 52.46
CA MET A 1 60.04 -72.21 52.15
C MET A 1 60.92 -71.47 53.16
N THR A 2 62.04 -70.99 52.71
CA THR A 2 62.94 -70.18 53.54
C THR A 2 62.36 -68.77 53.85
N ILE A 3 62.90 -68.09 54.82
CA ILE A 3 62.45 -66.77 55.18
C ILE A 3 62.62 -65.75 54.01
N ASP A 4 63.72 -65.95 53.24
CA ASP A 4 64.05 -65.07 52.10
C ASP A 4 63.04 -65.32 50.93
N GLU A 5 62.64 -66.55 50.66
CA GLU A 5 61.58 -66.89 49.66
C GLU A 5 60.23 -66.27 50.03
N LYS A 6 59.91 -66.13 51.35
CA LYS A 6 58.70 -65.51 51.82
C LYS A 6 58.74 -63.98 51.64
N ILE A 7 59.91 -63.39 51.86
CA ILE A 7 60.12 -61.92 51.66
C ILE A 7 60.02 -61.58 50.17
N GLU A 8 60.66 -62.32 49.29
CA GLU A 8 60.56 -62.13 47.84
C GLU A 8 59.13 -62.30 47.31
N HIS A 9 58.43 -63.32 47.78
CA HIS A 9 57.01 -63.49 47.46
C HIS A 9 56.13 -62.38 47.93
N LEU A 10 56.39 -61.85 49.15
CA LEU A 10 55.65 -60.75 49.71
C LEU A 10 55.91 -59.40 48.93
N GLN A 11 57.19 -59.20 48.57
CA GLN A 11 57.58 -58.07 47.72
C GLN A 11 56.95 -58.10 46.32
N ALA A 12 57.00 -59.31 45.68
CA ALA A 12 56.42 -59.52 44.39
C ALA A 12 54.88 -59.25 44.40
N SER A 13 54.18 -59.82 45.39
CA SER A 13 52.74 -59.63 45.57
C SER A 13 52.39 -58.16 45.87
N ALA A 14 53.15 -57.49 46.73
CA ALA A 14 52.91 -56.05 47.02
C ALA A 14 53.14 -55.16 45.76
N MET A 15 54.20 -55.51 44.99
CA MET A 15 54.46 -54.76 43.72
C MET A 15 53.39 -55.03 42.67
N GLU A 16 52.87 -56.25 42.55
CA GLU A 16 51.78 -56.60 41.66
C GLU A 16 50.49 -55.88 42.07
N GLN A 17 50.15 -55.89 43.34
CA GLN A 17 49.00 -55.17 43.86
C GLN A 17 49.14 -53.66 43.59
N ALA A 18 50.28 -53.02 43.88
CA ALA A 18 50.53 -51.59 43.64
C ALA A 18 50.43 -51.26 42.12
N ARG A 19 50.89 -52.17 41.25
CA ARG A 19 50.71 -51.95 39.76
C ARG A 19 49.26 -52.05 39.36
N ALA A 20 48.48 -52.98 39.88
CA ALA A 20 47.06 -53.13 39.61
C ALA A 20 46.30 -51.91 40.07
N GLU A 21 46.49 -51.42 41.29
CA GLU A 21 45.88 -50.23 41.83
C GLU A 21 46.20 -48.92 41.01
N SER A 22 47.50 -48.85 40.60
CA SER A 22 47.96 -47.76 39.72
C SER A 22 47.27 -47.81 38.36
N GLN A 23 47.12 -49.00 37.76
CA GLN A 23 46.45 -49.18 36.48
C GLN A 23 44.95 -48.81 36.58
N ASP A 24 44.25 -49.25 37.61
CA ASP A 24 42.86 -48.95 37.88
C ASP A 24 42.65 -47.44 38.05
N LEU A 25 43.54 -46.75 38.75
CA LEU A 25 43.49 -45.30 38.93
C LEU A 25 43.67 -44.55 37.61
N LEU A 26 44.63 -45.00 36.77
CA LEU A 26 44.87 -44.44 35.44
C LEU A 26 43.66 -44.64 34.51
N ASP A 27 43.08 -45.83 34.53
CA ASP A 27 41.93 -46.14 33.71
C ASP A 27 40.66 -45.36 34.17
N ALA A 28 40.44 -45.24 35.47
CA ALA A 28 39.40 -44.41 36.05
C ALA A 28 39.58 -42.92 35.66
N HIS A 29 40.82 -42.44 35.72
CA HIS A 29 41.10 -41.03 35.32
C HIS A 29 40.88 -40.80 33.84
N ARG A 30 41.32 -41.73 32.95
CA ARG A 30 41.05 -41.67 31.51
C ARG A 30 39.56 -41.68 31.20
N ALA A 31 38.79 -42.57 31.82
CA ALA A 31 37.34 -42.63 31.66
C ALA A 31 36.65 -41.32 32.10
N SER A 32 37.14 -40.73 33.23
CA SER A 32 36.62 -39.44 33.66
C SER A 32 36.92 -38.29 32.71
N LEU A 33 38.13 -38.23 32.13
CA LEU A 33 38.51 -37.23 31.15
C LEU A 33 37.73 -37.40 29.85
N GLU A 34 37.53 -38.64 29.40
CA GLU A 34 36.75 -38.93 28.18
C GLU A 34 35.29 -38.53 28.36
N LYS A 35 34.71 -38.83 29.52
CA LYS A 35 33.35 -38.35 29.83
C LYS A 35 33.26 -36.84 29.83
N LEU A 36 34.18 -36.15 30.46
CA LEU A 36 34.22 -34.66 30.46
C LEU A 36 34.34 -34.09 29.05
N PHE A 37 35.23 -34.66 28.24
CA PHE A 37 35.44 -34.25 26.85
C PHE A 37 34.16 -34.45 26.02
N ASN A 38 33.53 -35.60 26.13
CA ASN A 38 32.28 -35.88 25.39
C ASN A 38 31.14 -34.97 25.83
N THR A 39 30.99 -34.74 27.14
CA THR A 39 29.97 -33.75 27.64
C THR A 39 30.22 -32.37 27.10
N HIS A 40 31.46 -31.89 27.13
CA HIS A 40 31.80 -30.57 26.61
C HIS A 40 31.58 -30.44 25.09
N LYS A 41 31.92 -31.49 24.34
CA LYS A 41 31.69 -31.58 22.91
C LYS A 41 30.19 -31.49 22.57
N GLU A 42 29.34 -32.17 23.32
CA GLU A 42 27.89 -32.16 23.14
C GLU A 42 27.32 -30.79 23.48
N GLU A 43 27.79 -30.14 24.55
CA GLU A 43 27.39 -28.78 24.91
C GLU A 43 27.74 -27.76 23.82
N LEU A 44 28.97 -27.82 23.30
CA LEU A 44 29.41 -26.96 22.20
C LEU A 44 28.58 -27.17 20.92
N ALA A 45 28.28 -28.43 20.60
CA ALA A 45 27.45 -28.77 19.46
C ALA A 45 26.04 -28.13 19.60
N ARG A 46 25.41 -28.28 20.78
CA ARG A 46 24.10 -27.64 21.08
C ARG A 46 24.15 -26.15 20.98
N LEU A 47 25.20 -25.51 21.54
CA LEU A 47 25.35 -24.06 21.47
C LEU A 47 25.49 -23.55 20.03
N ASN A 48 26.29 -24.27 19.22
CA ASN A 48 26.46 -23.92 17.82
C ASN A 48 25.16 -24.10 17.02
N ASP A 49 24.43 -25.19 17.22
CA ASP A 49 23.13 -25.43 16.60
C ASP A 49 22.13 -24.33 16.94
N ASN A 50 22.06 -23.95 18.20
CA ASN A 50 21.17 -22.88 18.64
C ASN A 50 21.56 -21.53 18.02
N ARG A 51 22.85 -21.23 17.92
CA ARG A 51 23.37 -20.03 17.26
C ARG A 51 23.03 -20.00 15.78
N ILE A 52 23.22 -21.12 15.07
CA ILE A 52 22.88 -21.24 13.64
C ILE A 52 21.38 -21.03 13.44
N LYS A 53 20.53 -21.64 14.27
CA LYS A 53 19.08 -21.46 14.22
C LYS A 53 18.68 -19.99 14.44
N ALA A 54 19.25 -19.35 15.45
CA ALA A 54 18.98 -17.94 15.75
C ALA A 54 19.38 -17.01 14.59
N GLU A 55 20.58 -17.20 14.03
CA GLU A 55 21.04 -16.40 12.89
C GLU A 55 20.21 -16.66 11.62
N THR A 56 19.78 -17.91 11.40
CA THR A 56 18.90 -18.25 10.27
C THR A 56 17.54 -17.57 10.38
N ILE A 57 16.94 -17.54 11.58
CA ILE A 57 15.67 -16.86 11.84
C ILE A 57 15.84 -15.37 11.61
N LYS A 58 16.90 -14.77 12.15
CA LYS A 58 17.21 -13.35 11.98
C LYS A 58 17.39 -12.97 10.51
N ALA A 59 18.17 -13.74 9.76
CA ALA A 59 18.39 -13.52 8.34
C ALA A 59 17.08 -13.60 7.53
N ARG A 60 16.19 -14.55 7.84
CA ARG A 60 14.86 -14.65 7.23
C ARG A 60 13.99 -13.43 7.55
N GLN A 61 14.01 -12.95 8.79
CA GLN A 61 13.26 -11.76 9.19
C GLN A 61 13.75 -10.51 8.46
N GLU A 62 15.06 -10.33 8.37
CA GLU A 62 15.67 -9.20 7.64
C GLU A 62 15.33 -9.25 6.14
N LEU A 63 15.38 -10.44 5.52
CA LEU A 63 14.98 -10.63 4.13
C LEU A 63 13.51 -10.28 3.91
N ASN A 64 12.61 -10.78 4.76
CA ASN A 64 11.18 -10.50 4.67
C ASN A 64 10.87 -9.02 4.88
N GLN A 65 11.53 -8.36 5.83
CA GLN A 65 11.39 -6.92 6.04
C GLN A 65 11.88 -6.11 4.84
N SER A 66 13.01 -6.50 4.25
CA SER A 66 13.56 -5.86 3.06
C SER A 66 12.62 -6.01 1.85
N ALA A 67 12.11 -7.22 1.62
CA ALA A 67 11.14 -7.51 0.56
C ALA A 67 9.85 -6.69 0.75
N ALA A 68 9.29 -6.66 1.96
CA ALA A 68 8.09 -5.87 2.27
C ALA A 68 8.31 -4.36 2.06
N LYS A 69 9.46 -3.83 2.48
CA LYS A 69 9.84 -2.43 2.23
C LYS A 69 9.96 -2.12 0.72
N ALA A 70 10.55 -3.04 -0.05
CA ALA A 70 10.68 -2.90 -1.49
C ALA A 70 9.31 -2.90 -2.18
N GLN A 71 8.43 -3.84 -1.84
CA GLN A 71 7.06 -3.89 -2.35
C GLN A 71 6.27 -2.61 -2.04
N LEU A 72 6.35 -2.14 -0.79
CA LEU A 72 5.68 -0.90 -0.39
C LEU A 72 6.20 0.32 -1.17
N LYS A 73 7.52 0.40 -1.39
CA LYS A 73 8.14 1.46 -2.20
C LYS A 73 7.65 1.41 -3.65
N MET A 74 7.57 0.23 -4.25
CA MET A 74 7.06 0.03 -5.60
C MET A 74 5.58 0.44 -5.71
N LYS A 75 4.74 -0.02 -4.78
CA LYS A 75 3.32 0.33 -4.73
C LYS A 75 3.10 1.84 -4.61
N ARG A 76 3.86 2.51 -3.72
CA ARG A 76 3.79 3.98 -3.58
C ARG A 76 4.22 4.71 -4.85
N LYS A 77 5.28 4.22 -5.53
CA LYS A 77 5.74 4.81 -6.79
C LYS A 77 4.70 4.66 -7.90
N SER A 78 4.11 3.48 -8.04
CA SER A 78 3.05 3.21 -9.01
C SER A 78 1.81 4.09 -8.75
N SER A 79 1.37 4.17 -7.49
CA SER A 79 0.22 4.99 -7.10
C SER A 79 0.44 6.48 -7.37
N ARG A 80 1.64 7.00 -7.11
CA ARG A 80 1.99 8.39 -7.45
C ARG A 80 1.96 8.64 -8.95
N LEU A 81 2.55 7.72 -9.74
CA LEU A 81 2.54 7.84 -11.19
C LEU A 81 1.12 7.82 -11.76
N GLN A 82 0.26 6.94 -11.26
CA GLN A 82 -1.15 6.91 -11.66
C GLN A 82 -1.87 8.21 -11.31
N GLN A 83 -1.62 8.77 -10.12
CA GLN A 83 -2.20 10.04 -9.74
C GLN A 83 -1.72 11.20 -10.63
N ASP A 84 -0.43 11.26 -10.95
CA ASP A 84 0.14 12.28 -11.83
C ASP A 84 -0.44 12.17 -13.25
N LEU A 85 -0.58 10.94 -13.77
CA LEU A 85 -1.20 10.71 -15.08
C LEU A 85 -2.68 11.10 -15.09
N LYS A 86 -3.42 10.75 -14.04
CA LYS A 86 -4.82 11.15 -13.87
C LYS A 86 -4.97 12.67 -13.88
N ASN A 87 -4.15 13.37 -13.10
CA ASN A 87 -4.16 14.83 -13.04
C ASN A 87 -3.87 15.48 -14.41
N ARG A 88 -2.90 14.94 -15.15
CA ARG A 88 -2.59 15.43 -16.51
C ARG A 88 -3.74 15.19 -17.48
N LEU A 89 -4.31 13.99 -17.47
CA LEU A 89 -5.44 13.65 -18.32
C LEU A 89 -6.62 14.60 -18.06
N PHE A 90 -6.98 14.81 -16.82
CA PHE A 90 -8.10 15.69 -16.49
C PHE A 90 -7.82 17.17 -16.78
N LYS A 91 -6.56 17.59 -16.76
CA LYS A 91 -6.17 18.91 -17.22
C LYS A 91 -6.37 19.07 -18.74
N GLU A 92 -5.97 18.07 -19.52
CA GLU A 92 -6.21 18.06 -20.97
C GLU A 92 -7.72 18.06 -21.29
N VAL A 93 -8.53 17.34 -20.49
CA VAL A 93 -10.00 17.38 -20.62
C VAL A 93 -10.55 18.77 -20.33
N GLN A 94 -10.02 19.49 -19.33
CA GLN A 94 -10.42 20.88 -19.05
C GLN A 94 -10.11 21.81 -20.23
N ASP A 95 -8.93 21.66 -20.84
CA ASP A 95 -8.53 22.44 -22.01
C ASP A 95 -9.48 22.16 -23.19
N LEU A 96 -9.79 20.87 -23.45
CA LEU A 96 -10.77 20.48 -24.49
C LEU A 96 -12.18 21.00 -24.23
N LEU A 97 -12.63 21.03 -22.97
CA LEU A 97 -13.92 21.63 -22.59
C LEU A 97 -13.94 23.14 -22.85
N SER A 98 -12.83 23.83 -22.58
CA SER A 98 -12.71 25.26 -22.86
C SER A 98 -12.82 25.55 -24.36
N ASP A 99 -12.22 24.71 -25.21
CA ASP A 99 -12.34 24.80 -26.67
C ASP A 99 -13.78 24.49 -27.12
N TYR A 100 -14.40 23.45 -26.56
CA TYR A 100 -15.79 23.08 -26.83
C TYR A 100 -16.77 24.22 -26.53
N MET A 101 -16.56 24.95 -25.44
CA MET A 101 -17.40 26.10 -25.05
C MET A 101 -17.42 27.25 -26.07
N GLN A 102 -16.46 27.26 -27.02
CA GLN A 102 -16.41 28.27 -28.12
C GLN A 102 -17.18 27.81 -29.37
N THR A 103 -17.77 26.61 -29.37
CA THR A 103 -18.46 26.05 -30.54
C THR A 103 -19.98 26.27 -30.49
N GLU A 104 -20.63 26.27 -31.66
CA GLU A 104 -22.10 26.27 -31.77
C GLU A 104 -22.75 25.06 -31.08
N ALA A 105 -22.07 23.91 -31.09
CA ALA A 105 -22.56 22.71 -30.42
C ALA A 105 -22.72 22.90 -28.90
N TYR A 106 -21.94 23.78 -28.31
CA TYR A 106 -22.10 24.13 -26.89
C TYR A 106 -23.33 25.03 -26.68
N ASP A 107 -23.65 25.94 -27.59
CA ASP A 107 -24.84 26.74 -27.50
C ASP A 107 -26.10 25.85 -27.59
N ASP A 108 -26.11 24.89 -28.48
CA ASP A 108 -27.19 23.89 -28.57
C ASP A 108 -27.29 23.04 -27.29
N TYR A 109 -26.15 22.69 -26.67
CA TYR A 109 -26.14 22.02 -25.38
C TYR A 109 -26.78 22.87 -24.27
N LEU A 110 -26.42 24.14 -24.15
CA LEU A 110 -27.00 25.07 -23.19
C LEU A 110 -28.53 25.20 -23.38
N ILE A 111 -28.99 25.35 -24.64
CA ILE A 111 -30.42 25.43 -24.97
C ILE A 111 -31.15 24.17 -24.49
N ARG A 112 -30.61 23.00 -24.75
CA ARG A 112 -31.19 21.71 -24.29
C ARG A 112 -31.29 21.66 -22.76
N CYS A 113 -30.20 21.97 -22.06
CA CYS A 113 -30.16 21.96 -20.59
C CYS A 113 -31.18 22.94 -19.99
N ILE A 114 -31.33 24.14 -20.56
CA ILE A 114 -32.31 25.13 -20.14
C ILE A 114 -33.75 24.61 -20.35
N GLN A 115 -34.02 24.00 -21.51
CA GLN A 115 -35.33 23.43 -21.80
C GLN A 115 -35.66 22.24 -20.91
N GLU A 116 -34.69 21.39 -20.56
CA GLU A 116 -34.85 20.28 -19.64
C GLU A 116 -35.13 20.77 -18.21
N ALA A 117 -34.39 21.77 -17.74
CA ALA A 117 -34.65 22.38 -16.45
C ALA A 117 -36.05 23.00 -16.35
N ARG A 118 -36.50 23.68 -17.45
CA ARG A 118 -37.84 24.26 -17.53
C ARG A 118 -38.90 23.15 -17.51
N ARG A 119 -38.72 22.06 -18.26
CA ARG A 119 -39.66 20.92 -18.25
C ARG A 119 -39.77 20.28 -16.88
N PHE A 120 -38.64 20.11 -16.22
CA PHE A 120 -38.59 19.57 -14.87
C PHE A 120 -39.30 20.44 -13.84
N ALA A 121 -39.20 21.75 -13.98
CA ALA A 121 -39.85 22.70 -13.06
C ALA A 121 -41.40 22.73 -13.19
N ASP A 122 -41.96 22.20 -14.28
CA ASP A 122 -43.40 22.04 -14.51
C ASP A 122 -44.26 23.29 -14.12
N GLY A 123 -43.80 24.46 -14.55
CA GLY A 123 -44.45 25.74 -14.27
C GLY A 123 -44.11 26.40 -12.94
N GLN A 124 -43.28 25.78 -12.13
CA GLN A 124 -42.80 26.37 -10.85
C GLN A 124 -41.78 27.47 -11.07
N PRO A 125 -41.65 28.43 -10.12
CA PRO A 125 -40.63 29.47 -10.19
C PRO A 125 -39.22 28.90 -10.26
N LEU A 126 -38.54 29.10 -11.39
CA LEU A 126 -37.23 28.61 -11.73
C LEU A 126 -36.26 29.76 -11.92
N THR A 127 -35.09 29.69 -11.29
CA THR A 127 -33.98 30.59 -11.56
C THR A 127 -32.84 29.81 -12.19
N ILE A 128 -32.46 30.16 -13.43
CA ILE A 128 -31.37 29.51 -14.15
C ILE A 128 -30.15 30.41 -14.16
N TYR A 129 -29.02 29.83 -13.72
CA TYR A 129 -27.73 30.49 -13.70
C TYR A 129 -26.87 29.94 -14.83
N ILE A 130 -26.28 30.86 -15.61
CA ILE A 130 -25.24 30.56 -16.61
C ILE A 130 -23.86 30.91 -16.03
N ASN A 131 -22.80 30.31 -16.58
CA ASN A 131 -21.44 30.62 -16.18
C ASN A 131 -21.06 32.08 -16.50
N PRO A 132 -20.20 32.74 -15.72
CA PRO A 132 -19.72 34.09 -16.05
C PRO A 132 -19.07 34.22 -17.42
N SER A 133 -18.36 33.17 -17.90
CA SER A 133 -17.76 33.14 -19.25
C SER A 133 -18.81 33.21 -20.38
N ASP A 134 -20.05 32.81 -20.10
CA ASP A 134 -21.13 32.72 -21.07
C ASP A 134 -22.05 33.95 -21.05
N GLU A 135 -21.67 34.98 -20.29
CA GLU A 135 -22.46 36.21 -20.18
C GLU A 135 -22.79 36.82 -21.55
N HIS A 136 -21.86 36.79 -22.48
CA HIS A 136 -22.03 37.30 -23.84
C HIS A 136 -23.07 36.52 -24.67
N LYS A 137 -23.36 35.25 -24.34
CA LYS A 137 -24.38 34.41 -24.99
C LYS A 137 -25.77 34.55 -24.39
N LYS A 138 -25.89 35.29 -23.27
CA LYS A 138 -27.12 35.41 -22.49
C LYS A 138 -28.32 35.86 -23.31
N SER A 139 -28.17 36.89 -24.15
CA SER A 139 -29.25 37.41 -24.97
C SER A 139 -29.79 36.37 -25.92
N ASP A 140 -28.90 35.74 -26.66
CA ASP A 140 -29.24 34.76 -27.69
C ASP A 140 -29.91 33.51 -27.07
N LEU A 141 -29.42 33.07 -25.93
CA LEU A 141 -30.00 31.97 -25.17
C LEU A 141 -31.39 32.28 -24.61
N GLN A 142 -31.61 33.52 -24.15
CA GLN A 142 -32.93 33.99 -23.69
C GLN A 142 -33.93 34.04 -24.85
N ASP A 143 -33.51 34.57 -26.01
CA ASP A 143 -34.34 34.65 -27.21
C ASP A 143 -34.70 33.25 -27.73
N ALA A 144 -33.75 32.31 -27.74
CA ALA A 144 -33.98 30.94 -28.19
C ALA A 144 -34.87 30.11 -27.24
N THR A 145 -34.80 30.37 -25.93
CA THR A 145 -35.48 29.51 -24.93
C THR A 145 -36.72 30.16 -24.31
N GLY A 146 -36.85 31.47 -24.41
CA GLY A 146 -37.92 32.25 -23.77
C GLY A 146 -37.83 32.27 -22.24
N VAL A 147 -36.63 32.03 -21.67
CA VAL A 147 -36.41 31.97 -20.23
C VAL A 147 -35.41 33.05 -19.80
N LEU A 148 -35.73 33.76 -18.70
CA LEU A 148 -34.80 34.72 -18.14
C LEU A 148 -33.63 34.03 -17.46
N LEU A 149 -32.41 34.43 -17.82
CA LEU A 149 -31.17 33.84 -17.30
C LEU A 149 -30.46 34.80 -16.36
N THR A 150 -29.82 34.29 -15.34
CA THR A 150 -28.98 35.04 -14.40
C THR A 150 -27.53 34.62 -14.55
N VAL A 151 -26.61 35.57 -14.62
CA VAL A 151 -25.18 35.27 -14.60
C VAL A 151 -24.78 34.88 -13.19
N SER A 152 -24.08 33.76 -13.03
CA SER A 152 -23.60 33.32 -11.72
C SER A 152 -22.41 34.18 -11.25
N ALA A 153 -22.31 34.38 -9.95
CA ALA A 153 -21.11 34.95 -9.34
C ALA A 153 -19.97 33.96 -9.18
N GLU A 154 -20.30 32.66 -9.20
CA GLU A 154 -19.33 31.55 -9.10
C GLU A 154 -19.05 31.00 -10.49
N ASP A 155 -17.78 30.81 -10.81
CA ASP A 155 -17.36 30.08 -12.01
C ASP A 155 -17.49 28.57 -11.77
N PHE A 156 -18.31 27.92 -12.59
CA PHE A 156 -18.54 26.49 -12.60
C PHE A 156 -18.15 25.82 -13.93
N MET A 157 -17.23 26.47 -14.67
CA MET A 157 -16.58 25.94 -15.89
C MET A 157 -17.53 25.67 -17.06
N GLY A 158 -18.64 26.39 -17.14
CA GLY A 158 -19.66 26.23 -18.22
C GLY A 158 -20.81 25.30 -17.83
N GLY A 159 -21.81 25.26 -18.71
CA GLY A 159 -23.10 24.61 -18.44
C GLY A 159 -24.07 25.52 -17.72
N ILE A 160 -25.07 24.94 -17.07
CA ILE A 160 -26.09 25.67 -16.30
C ILE A 160 -26.29 25.11 -14.91
N ARG A 161 -26.76 25.97 -13.99
CA ARG A 161 -27.36 25.56 -12.70
C ARG A 161 -28.75 26.15 -12.59
N ALA A 162 -29.72 25.32 -12.24
CA ALA A 162 -31.10 25.77 -12.11
C ALA A 162 -31.63 25.47 -10.71
N VAL A 163 -32.28 26.45 -10.09
CA VAL A 163 -32.78 26.38 -8.72
C VAL A 163 -34.28 26.55 -8.69
N ILE A 164 -35.00 25.58 -8.12
CA ILE A 164 -36.41 25.63 -7.78
C ILE A 164 -36.50 25.87 -6.27
N ARG A 165 -36.69 27.09 -5.87
CA ARG A 165 -36.60 27.50 -4.45
C ARG A 165 -37.67 26.88 -3.57
N GLU A 166 -38.89 26.73 -4.07
CA GLU A 166 -40.01 26.19 -3.30
C GLU A 166 -39.79 24.78 -2.81
N HIS A 167 -39.00 24.00 -3.55
CA HIS A 167 -38.68 22.60 -3.24
C HIS A 167 -37.23 22.36 -2.81
N ASN A 168 -36.40 23.40 -2.71
CA ASN A 168 -34.96 23.27 -2.44
C ASN A 168 -34.25 22.33 -3.41
N ILE A 169 -34.64 22.32 -4.69
CA ILE A 169 -34.06 21.52 -5.73
C ILE A 169 -33.03 22.33 -6.49
N LEU A 170 -31.81 21.75 -6.61
CA LEU A 170 -30.76 22.24 -7.51
C LEU A 170 -30.58 21.24 -8.64
N ILE A 171 -30.75 21.68 -9.87
CA ILE A 171 -30.41 20.95 -11.09
C ILE A 171 -29.04 21.49 -11.50
N ASP A 172 -28.01 20.62 -11.47
CA ASP A 172 -26.63 20.99 -11.78
C ASP A 172 -26.15 20.26 -13.05
N HIS A 173 -26.05 21.00 -14.14
CA HIS A 173 -25.48 20.60 -15.41
C HIS A 173 -24.16 21.31 -15.68
N SER A 174 -23.43 21.68 -14.63
CA SER A 174 -22.12 22.33 -14.76
C SER A 174 -21.02 21.34 -15.10
N PHE A 175 -20.08 21.77 -15.93
CA PHE A 175 -18.91 20.94 -16.26
C PHE A 175 -18.00 20.71 -15.06
N LYS A 176 -17.95 21.65 -14.10
CA LYS A 176 -17.20 21.51 -12.85
C LYS A 176 -17.66 20.28 -12.05
N THR A 177 -18.97 20.11 -11.87
CA THR A 177 -19.54 18.96 -11.13
C THR A 177 -19.37 17.69 -11.92
N ALA A 178 -19.68 17.68 -13.23
CA ALA A 178 -19.51 16.50 -14.07
C ALA A 178 -18.05 16.03 -14.12
N LEU A 179 -17.11 16.96 -14.25
CA LEU A 179 -15.69 16.64 -14.28
C LEU A 179 -15.20 16.09 -12.93
N ALA A 180 -15.69 16.64 -11.81
CA ALA A 180 -15.34 16.14 -10.47
C ALA A 180 -15.87 14.72 -10.26
N GLU A 181 -17.11 14.43 -10.66
CA GLU A 181 -17.69 13.09 -10.57
C GLU A 181 -16.93 12.07 -11.42
N GLU A 182 -16.59 12.45 -12.66
CA GLU A 182 -15.82 11.55 -13.54
C GLU A 182 -14.37 11.41 -13.04
N TYR A 183 -13.78 12.44 -12.46
CA TYR A 183 -12.48 12.33 -11.81
C TYR A 183 -12.52 11.32 -10.68
N ASP A 184 -13.51 11.35 -9.81
CA ASP A 184 -13.60 10.43 -8.67
C ASP A 184 -13.84 8.98 -9.10
N LYS A 185 -14.66 8.76 -10.13
CA LYS A 185 -14.95 7.43 -10.70
C LYS A 185 -13.80 6.86 -11.54
N PHE A 186 -12.92 7.72 -12.06
CA PHE A 186 -11.88 7.31 -12.99
C PHE A 186 -10.83 6.43 -12.31
N MET A 187 -10.63 5.23 -12.86
CA MET A 187 -9.55 4.30 -12.50
C MET A 187 -8.86 3.78 -13.76
N PHE A 188 -7.54 3.68 -13.73
CA PHE A 188 -6.80 3.06 -14.82
C PHE A 188 -7.15 1.56 -14.90
N GLN A 189 -7.66 1.12 -16.07
CA GLN A 189 -7.84 -0.30 -16.36
C GLN A 189 -6.46 -0.90 -16.61
N GLY A 190 -6.01 -1.84 -15.77
CA GLY A 190 -4.70 -2.50 -15.90
C GLY A 190 -3.83 -2.51 -14.66
N GLY A 191 -4.32 -2.00 -13.53
CA GLY A 191 -3.60 -2.07 -12.24
C GLY A 191 -3.53 -3.46 -11.60
N GLU A 192 -4.15 -4.50 -12.18
CA GLU A 192 -4.16 -5.87 -11.64
C GLU A 192 -2.87 -6.67 -11.89
N PHE A 193 -1.95 -6.17 -12.69
CA PHE A 193 -0.69 -6.87 -12.99
C PHE A 193 0.41 -6.70 -11.92
N LEU A 194 0.13 -6.08 -10.77
CA LEU A 194 1.10 -5.86 -9.68
C LEU A 194 0.58 -6.31 -8.30
N ALA A 195 -0.33 -7.28 -8.28
CA ALA A 195 -0.74 -7.93 -7.04
C ALA A 195 0.09 -9.19 -6.79
#